data_ba2f913ad610fc1447b9843865fbb445
#
_entry.id   ba2f913ad610fc1447b9843865fbb445
#
_cell.length_a   1.000
_cell.length_b   1.000
_cell.length_c   1.000
_cell.angle_alpha   90.00
_cell.angle_beta   90.00
_cell.angle_gamma   90.00
#
_symmetry.space_group_name_H-M   'P 1'
#
loop_
_entity.id
_entity.type
_entity.pdbx_description
1 polymer ?
#
loop_
_entity_poly.entity_id
_entity_poly.type
_entity_poly.pdbx_seq_one_letter_code
_entity_poly.pdbx_strand_id
1 'polypeptide(L)'
;FVGLPKYYEAEGYDRKNLKLPNSHNNLVYEISKINKNLVVILQGGSVMEMPWSHIPKAILLTHLSGCRGGNATVNLLLGKKNPSGKLSETYANKLEDYPSMRFYPGDKDNLEYRESIFVGYRYFDSTKIKVKYPFGFGLSYTTFQYSNMKVRYNNKNNIEVSITITNSGNMEGKEVIQLYISCLNSKLFRAKQELKGFKKINLMPKESKEVTFILDEDCFTYYNIQTNKFEVEEGQYAINIGSSCRDIKYSTVINKKGSNVKTPDYKGKSPVYYELYKKELNPSKLEFENIYGKELPIATNPPYPFTMNSTINDIKNAYGGNLIISAINKKAYKVINGDKLMEITVRESLNDQPFRLMVMATRGAISRKSVLGFVDLLNKHYVKGLLQILRNTKRL
;
A
#
# COMPACT_ATOMS: atom_id res chain seq x y z
N PHE A 1 -3.41 -23.86 -8.11
CA PHE A 1 -3.70 -22.88 -7.08
C PHE A 1 -2.46 -22.64 -6.24
N VAL A 2 -2.03 -21.40 -6.13
CA VAL A 2 -0.91 -20.96 -5.29
C VAL A 2 -1.29 -19.65 -4.59
N GLY A 3 -0.62 -19.31 -3.49
CA GLY A 3 -0.96 -18.08 -2.78
C GLY A 3 -0.25 -17.95 -1.44
N LEU A 4 -0.66 -17.00 -0.65
CA LEU A 4 -0.12 -16.75 0.67
C LEU A 4 -0.87 -17.59 1.71
N PRO A 5 -0.19 -18.47 2.43
CA PRO A 5 -0.78 -19.13 3.60
C PRO A 5 -1.11 -18.13 4.70
N LYS A 6 -2.01 -18.53 5.59
CA LYS A 6 -2.51 -17.68 6.69
C LYS A 6 -1.42 -17.01 7.54
N TYR A 7 -0.29 -17.70 7.72
CA TYR A 7 0.84 -17.18 8.49
C TYR A 7 1.80 -16.28 7.68
N TYR A 8 1.51 -16.03 6.38
CA TYR A 8 2.20 -15.01 5.59
C TYR A 8 1.46 -13.67 5.63
N GLU A 9 0.15 -13.69 5.90
CA GLU A 9 -0.69 -12.50 5.98
C GLU A 9 -1.45 -12.52 7.30
N ALA A 10 -1.01 -11.72 8.26
CA ALA A 10 -1.66 -11.60 9.56
C ALA A 10 -1.68 -10.14 10.00
N GLU A 11 -2.68 -9.76 10.77
CA GLU A 11 -2.84 -8.40 11.28
C GLU A 11 -1.76 -8.03 12.32
N GLY A 12 -1.25 -9.02 13.04
CA GLY A 12 -0.38 -8.79 14.20
C GLY A 12 1.11 -8.60 13.89
N TYR A 13 1.55 -8.77 12.63
CA TYR A 13 2.96 -8.61 12.24
C TYR A 13 3.11 -8.35 10.74
N ASP A 14 4.23 -7.74 10.37
CA ASP A 14 4.54 -7.38 8.99
C ASP A 14 5.21 -8.52 8.23
N ARG A 15 4.92 -8.59 6.94
CA ARG A 15 5.63 -9.50 6.04
C ARG A 15 7.09 -9.05 5.87
N LYS A 16 8.02 -10.00 6.02
CA LYS A 16 9.46 -9.75 5.85
C LYS A 16 9.89 -9.65 4.39
N ASN A 17 9.07 -10.15 3.46
CA ASN A 17 9.31 -10.11 2.01
C ASN A 17 8.00 -10.34 1.25
N LEU A 18 8.02 -10.18 -0.08
CA LEU A 18 6.87 -10.41 -0.95
C LEU A 18 6.84 -11.80 -1.59
N LYS A 19 7.71 -12.71 -1.17
CA LYS A 19 7.86 -14.04 -1.78
C LYS A 19 6.69 -14.94 -1.43
N LEU A 20 6.31 -15.76 -2.40
CA LEU A 20 5.47 -16.93 -2.17
C LEU A 20 6.30 -18.04 -1.47
N PRO A 21 5.65 -19.01 -0.81
CA PRO A 21 6.34 -20.21 -0.34
C PRO A 21 7.13 -20.88 -1.48
N ASN A 22 8.33 -21.33 -1.20
CA ASN A 22 9.18 -22.01 -2.20
C ASN A 22 8.48 -23.21 -2.85
N SER A 23 7.68 -23.95 -2.07
CA SER A 23 6.87 -25.08 -2.59
C SER A 23 5.89 -24.64 -3.66
N HIS A 24 5.28 -23.45 -3.52
CA HIS A 24 4.36 -22.92 -4.50
C HIS A 24 5.07 -22.46 -5.79
N ASN A 25 6.23 -21.83 -5.66
CA ASN A 25 7.05 -21.48 -6.83
C ASN A 25 7.52 -22.75 -7.56
N ASN A 26 8.03 -23.73 -6.84
CA ASN A 26 8.47 -25.01 -7.40
C ASN A 26 7.33 -25.76 -8.09
N LEU A 27 6.12 -25.75 -7.52
CA LEU A 27 4.96 -26.38 -8.14
C LEU A 27 4.69 -25.81 -9.54
N VAL A 28 4.75 -24.46 -9.69
CA VAL A 28 4.56 -23.83 -11.01
C VAL A 28 5.65 -24.28 -11.98
N TYR A 29 6.90 -24.28 -11.56
CA TYR A 29 8.02 -24.69 -12.41
C TYR A 29 7.92 -26.17 -12.83
N GLU A 30 7.63 -27.08 -11.90
CA GLU A 30 7.57 -28.52 -12.20
C GLU A 30 6.40 -28.85 -13.12
N ILE A 31 5.20 -28.31 -12.87
CA ILE A 31 4.06 -28.52 -13.76
C ILE A 31 4.33 -27.96 -15.16
N SER A 32 5.02 -26.81 -15.26
CA SER A 32 5.33 -26.21 -16.57
C SER A 32 6.25 -27.05 -17.45
N LYS A 33 7.02 -27.97 -16.88
CA LYS A 33 7.85 -28.91 -17.63
C LYS A 33 7.03 -29.95 -18.39
N ILE A 34 5.91 -30.38 -17.80
CA ILE A 34 5.07 -31.46 -18.32
C ILE A 34 3.80 -30.95 -19.03
N ASN A 35 3.30 -29.77 -18.68
CA ASN A 35 2.10 -29.19 -19.29
C ASN A 35 2.29 -27.71 -19.62
N LYS A 36 2.25 -27.38 -20.89
CA LYS A 36 2.39 -26.00 -21.39
C LYS A 36 1.07 -25.21 -21.31
N ASN A 37 -0.08 -25.85 -21.09
CA ASN A 37 -1.38 -25.21 -20.92
C ASN A 37 -1.67 -24.95 -19.43
N LEU A 38 -0.73 -24.31 -18.77
CA LEU A 38 -0.80 -23.98 -17.35
C LEU A 38 -1.56 -22.68 -17.14
N VAL A 39 -2.55 -22.72 -16.23
CA VAL A 39 -3.23 -21.55 -15.66
C VAL A 39 -2.96 -21.51 -14.17
N VAL A 40 -2.56 -20.35 -13.66
CA VAL A 40 -2.30 -20.16 -12.23
C VAL A 40 -3.42 -19.33 -11.60
N ILE A 41 -4.06 -19.89 -10.57
CA ILE A 41 -4.98 -19.16 -9.69
C ILE A 41 -4.18 -18.71 -8.48
N LEU A 42 -4.03 -17.38 -8.33
CA LEU A 42 -3.22 -16.75 -7.30
C LEU A 42 -4.11 -16.17 -6.21
N GLN A 43 -3.85 -16.53 -4.95
CA GLN A 43 -4.60 -16.06 -3.78
C GLN A 43 -3.69 -15.33 -2.79
N GLY A 44 -4.14 -14.20 -2.31
CA GLY A 44 -3.45 -13.37 -1.32
C GLY A 44 -4.02 -11.97 -1.29
N GLY A 45 -3.95 -11.30 -0.16
CA GLY A 45 -4.52 -9.96 0.04
C GLY A 45 -3.57 -8.84 -0.36
N SER A 46 -2.29 -9.15 -0.60
CA SER A 46 -1.24 -8.18 -0.89
C SER A 46 -0.35 -8.60 -2.05
N VAL A 47 0.56 -7.72 -2.48
CA VAL A 47 1.51 -7.98 -3.57
C VAL A 47 2.36 -9.23 -3.31
N MET A 48 2.60 -9.99 -4.36
CA MET A 48 3.44 -11.19 -4.35
C MET A 48 4.45 -11.15 -5.49
N GLU A 49 5.68 -11.56 -5.20
CA GLU A 49 6.68 -11.81 -6.22
C GLU A 49 6.33 -13.06 -7.04
N MET A 50 6.31 -12.93 -8.35
CA MET A 50 5.97 -14.00 -9.29
C MET A 50 7.09 -14.18 -10.31
N PRO A 51 8.23 -14.80 -9.96
CA PRO A 51 9.36 -14.96 -10.87
C PRO A 51 9.01 -15.78 -12.12
N TRP A 52 8.03 -16.64 -12.02
CA TRP A 52 7.49 -17.51 -13.07
C TRP A 52 6.35 -16.90 -13.89
N SER A 53 5.98 -15.63 -13.68
CA SER A 53 4.79 -15.00 -14.29
C SER A 53 4.74 -15.03 -15.82
N HIS A 54 5.86 -15.26 -16.49
CA HIS A 54 5.96 -15.41 -17.95
C HIS A 54 5.69 -16.83 -18.45
N ILE A 55 5.55 -17.82 -17.55
CA ILE A 55 5.39 -19.23 -17.88
C ILE A 55 3.92 -19.63 -18.14
N PRO A 56 2.97 -19.35 -17.23
CA PRO A 56 1.59 -19.78 -17.44
C PRO A 56 0.92 -19.00 -18.57
N LYS A 57 -0.05 -19.66 -19.23
CA LYS A 57 -0.88 -19.03 -20.27
C LYS A 57 -1.78 -17.93 -19.70
N ALA A 58 -2.21 -18.08 -18.44
CA ALA A 58 -2.99 -17.08 -17.73
C ALA A 58 -2.71 -17.13 -16.21
N ILE A 59 -2.87 -15.98 -15.59
CA ILE A 59 -2.85 -15.81 -14.14
C ILE A 59 -4.16 -15.14 -13.74
N LEU A 60 -4.91 -15.78 -12.85
CA LEU A 60 -6.12 -15.22 -12.26
C LEU A 60 -5.85 -14.90 -10.79
N LEU A 61 -5.78 -13.63 -10.46
CA LEU A 61 -5.66 -13.16 -9.09
C LEU A 61 -7.05 -13.06 -8.46
N THR A 62 -7.30 -13.84 -7.42
CA THR A 62 -8.61 -13.92 -6.75
C THR A 62 -8.64 -13.20 -5.40
N HIS A 63 -7.52 -12.62 -4.98
CA HIS A 63 -7.39 -11.96 -3.67
C HIS A 63 -7.91 -12.82 -2.51
N LEU A 64 -8.65 -12.24 -1.58
CA LEU A 64 -9.34 -12.92 -0.47
C LEU A 64 -10.82 -13.13 -0.85
N SER A 65 -11.09 -14.21 -1.55
CA SER A 65 -12.35 -14.41 -2.29
C SER A 65 -13.58 -14.77 -1.43
N GLY A 66 -13.41 -14.96 -0.11
CA GLY A 66 -14.51 -15.29 0.80
C GLY A 66 -15.13 -16.69 0.57
N CYS A 67 -16.30 -16.93 1.14
CA CYS A 67 -16.94 -18.27 1.18
C CYS A 67 -17.41 -18.78 -0.20
N ARG A 68 -17.68 -17.91 -1.16
CA ARG A 68 -18.10 -18.26 -2.54
C ARG A 68 -16.97 -18.20 -3.57
N GLY A 69 -15.72 -18.03 -3.12
CA GLY A 69 -14.54 -17.87 -3.97
C GLY A 69 -14.34 -19.01 -4.98
N GLY A 70 -14.56 -20.26 -4.57
CA GLY A 70 -14.48 -21.42 -5.47
C GLY A 70 -15.46 -21.33 -6.63
N ASN A 71 -16.74 -21.03 -6.34
CA ASN A 71 -17.77 -20.88 -7.38
C ASN A 71 -17.46 -19.71 -8.32
N ALA A 72 -17.00 -18.58 -7.78
CA ALA A 72 -16.61 -17.43 -8.58
C ALA A 72 -15.45 -17.77 -9.53
N THR A 73 -14.42 -18.44 -9.02
CA THR A 73 -13.26 -18.88 -9.80
C THR A 73 -13.67 -19.81 -10.94
N VAL A 74 -14.51 -20.83 -10.66
CA VAL A 74 -14.98 -21.77 -11.68
C VAL A 74 -15.78 -21.04 -12.77
N ASN A 75 -16.65 -20.10 -12.39
CA ASN A 75 -17.43 -19.32 -13.37
C ASN A 75 -16.53 -18.48 -14.30
N LEU A 76 -15.41 -17.95 -13.78
CA LEU A 76 -14.42 -17.24 -14.60
C LEU A 76 -13.67 -18.21 -15.51
N LEU A 77 -13.15 -19.33 -14.99
CA LEU A 77 -12.40 -20.32 -15.76
C LEU A 77 -13.22 -20.92 -16.91
N LEU A 78 -14.51 -21.13 -16.69
CA LEU A 78 -15.42 -21.67 -17.72
C LEU A 78 -16.02 -20.59 -18.64
N GLY A 79 -15.62 -19.33 -18.50
CA GLY A 79 -16.15 -18.24 -19.31
C GLY A 79 -17.63 -17.90 -19.06
N LYS A 80 -18.26 -18.46 -17.99
CA LYS A 80 -19.64 -18.10 -17.61
C LYS A 80 -19.75 -16.66 -17.11
N LYS A 81 -18.66 -16.12 -16.61
CA LYS A 81 -18.48 -14.72 -16.23
C LYS A 81 -17.17 -14.19 -16.77
N ASN A 82 -17.18 -12.93 -17.18
CA ASN A 82 -16.00 -12.24 -17.67
C ASN A 82 -15.30 -11.52 -16.51
N PRO A 83 -13.97 -11.70 -16.31
CA PRO A 83 -13.23 -10.95 -15.31
C PRO A 83 -13.28 -9.45 -15.61
N SER A 84 -13.42 -8.64 -14.59
CA SER A 84 -13.52 -7.18 -14.72
C SER A 84 -12.90 -6.44 -13.53
N GLY A 85 -12.10 -7.13 -12.73
CA GLY A 85 -11.31 -6.54 -11.66
C GLY A 85 -10.12 -5.78 -12.22
N LYS A 86 -9.74 -4.69 -11.56
CA LYS A 86 -8.51 -3.94 -11.83
C LYS A 86 -7.68 -3.92 -10.55
N LEU A 87 -6.35 -3.97 -10.69
CA LEU A 87 -5.45 -3.92 -9.54
C LEU A 87 -5.56 -2.57 -8.83
N SER A 88 -5.78 -2.62 -7.53
CA SER A 88 -5.84 -1.45 -6.65
C SER A 88 -4.47 -0.99 -6.17
N GLU A 89 -3.41 -1.70 -6.55
CA GLU A 89 -2.02 -1.38 -6.23
C GLU A 89 -1.09 -1.79 -7.36
N THR A 90 0.14 -1.25 -7.35
CA THR A 90 1.19 -1.62 -8.31
C THR A 90 1.90 -2.87 -7.82
N TYR A 91 1.99 -3.88 -8.67
CA TYR A 91 2.79 -5.07 -8.42
C TYR A 91 4.24 -4.81 -8.86
N ALA A 92 5.11 -4.48 -7.94
CA ALA A 92 6.54 -4.37 -8.18
C ALA A 92 7.18 -5.75 -8.44
N ASN A 93 8.42 -5.79 -8.91
CA ASN A 93 9.11 -7.06 -9.14
C ASN A 93 9.68 -7.63 -7.84
N LYS A 94 10.09 -6.78 -6.90
CA LYS A 94 10.66 -7.15 -5.61
C LYS A 94 10.37 -6.08 -4.55
N LEU A 95 10.52 -6.47 -3.29
CA LEU A 95 10.24 -5.60 -2.15
C LEU A 95 11.08 -4.31 -2.15
N GLU A 96 12.35 -4.42 -2.53
CA GLU A 96 13.30 -3.30 -2.56
C GLU A 96 12.95 -2.22 -3.60
N ASP A 97 12.04 -2.52 -4.53
CA ASP A 97 11.55 -1.52 -5.49
C ASP A 97 10.63 -0.47 -4.84
N TYR A 98 10.11 -0.73 -3.63
CA TYR A 98 9.26 0.22 -2.90
C TYR A 98 10.11 1.25 -2.15
N PRO A 99 9.83 2.56 -2.30
CA PRO A 99 10.66 3.62 -1.71
C PRO A 99 10.65 3.61 -0.18
N SER A 100 9.54 3.21 0.44
CA SER A 100 9.38 3.13 1.89
C SER A 100 10.34 2.14 2.56
N MET A 101 10.78 1.09 1.86
CA MET A 101 11.63 0.05 2.43
C MET A 101 13.01 0.54 2.90
N ARG A 102 13.41 1.73 2.49
CA ARG A 102 14.67 2.35 2.94
C ARG A 102 14.58 2.97 4.32
N PHE A 103 13.37 3.30 4.76
CA PHE A 103 13.10 4.04 6.00
C PHE A 103 12.22 3.25 6.97
N TYR A 104 11.60 2.18 6.51
CA TYR A 104 10.80 1.26 7.30
C TYR A 104 11.69 0.18 7.98
N PRO A 105 11.45 -0.17 9.24
CA PRO A 105 10.35 0.24 10.12
C PRO A 105 10.61 1.54 10.90
N GLY A 106 11.67 2.29 10.61
CA GLY A 106 12.08 3.45 11.38
C GLY A 106 12.77 3.09 12.68
N ASP A 107 12.76 4.04 13.63
CA ASP A 107 13.10 3.76 15.01
C ASP A 107 11.84 3.45 15.84
N LYS A 108 11.98 3.23 17.14
CA LYS A 108 10.85 2.86 18.01
C LYS A 108 9.78 3.93 18.16
N ASP A 109 10.15 5.17 18.13
CA ASP A 109 9.29 6.30 18.43
C ASP A 109 8.91 7.06 17.17
N ASN A 110 9.70 6.89 16.08
CA ASN A 110 9.56 7.67 14.86
C ASN A 110 9.61 6.78 13.62
N LEU A 111 8.61 6.94 12.77
CA LEU A 111 8.59 6.40 11.42
C LEU A 111 8.56 7.55 10.43
N GLU A 112 9.58 7.62 9.58
CA GLU A 112 9.77 8.71 8.64
C GLU A 112 9.25 8.32 7.26
N TYR A 113 8.17 8.96 6.82
CA TYR A 113 7.60 8.79 5.49
C TYR A 113 8.34 9.67 4.48
N ARG A 114 9.65 9.40 4.30
CA ARG A 114 10.51 10.22 3.43
C ARG A 114 10.14 10.13 1.95
N GLU A 115 9.35 9.14 1.56
CA GLU A 115 8.79 9.06 0.22
C GLU A 115 7.72 10.13 -0.06
N SER A 116 7.20 10.81 0.99
CA SER A 116 6.21 11.88 0.88
C SER A 116 4.98 11.43 0.06
N ILE A 117 4.60 12.16 -1.01
CA ILE A 117 3.46 11.82 -1.88
C ILE A 117 3.72 10.65 -2.82
N PHE A 118 4.98 10.17 -2.93
CA PHE A 118 5.38 9.16 -3.89
C PHE A 118 5.13 7.75 -3.35
N VAL A 119 3.85 7.39 -3.23
CA VAL A 119 3.37 6.08 -2.78
C VAL A 119 2.69 5.35 -3.94
N GLY A 120 2.92 4.03 -4.05
CA GLY A 120 2.30 3.18 -5.06
C GLY A 120 2.57 3.68 -6.49
N TYR A 121 1.53 3.75 -7.34
CA TYR A 121 1.68 4.18 -8.74
C TYR A 121 2.22 5.61 -8.88
N ARG A 122 1.98 6.50 -7.90
CA ARG A 122 2.54 7.86 -7.92
C ARG A 122 4.06 7.84 -7.95
N TYR A 123 4.66 6.89 -7.23
CA TYR A 123 6.10 6.64 -7.28
C TYR A 123 6.51 5.94 -8.57
N PHE A 124 5.95 4.77 -8.84
CA PHE A 124 6.38 3.93 -9.96
C PHE A 124 6.19 4.57 -11.33
N ASP A 125 5.17 5.41 -11.51
CA ASP A 125 4.96 6.14 -12.77
C ASP A 125 5.87 7.37 -12.91
N SER A 126 6.34 7.91 -11.79
CA SER A 126 7.29 9.03 -11.77
C SER A 126 8.76 8.58 -11.94
N THR A 127 9.03 7.28 -11.88
CA THR A 127 10.35 6.68 -12.00
C THR A 127 10.51 5.89 -13.32
N LYS A 128 11.72 5.34 -13.56
CA LYS A 128 11.96 4.37 -14.64
C LYS A 128 11.87 2.91 -14.20
N ILE A 129 11.45 2.66 -12.94
CA ILE A 129 11.36 1.30 -12.39
C ILE A 129 10.30 0.52 -13.16
N LYS A 130 10.71 -0.64 -13.65
CA LYS A 130 9.79 -1.60 -14.29
C LYS A 130 8.97 -2.30 -13.22
N VAL A 131 7.68 -2.38 -13.43
CA VAL A 131 6.76 -3.10 -12.55
C VAL A 131 6.24 -4.35 -13.24
N LYS A 132 5.80 -5.32 -12.46
CA LYS A 132 5.19 -6.53 -13.00
C LYS A 132 3.82 -6.22 -13.61
N TYR A 133 2.96 -5.55 -12.84
CA TYR A 133 1.67 -5.04 -13.29
C TYR A 133 1.44 -3.64 -12.70
N PRO A 134 1.00 -2.68 -13.50
CA PRO A 134 0.73 -1.33 -13.01
C PRO A 134 -0.60 -1.26 -12.25
N PHE A 135 -0.78 -0.23 -11.44
CA PHE A 135 -2.05 0.13 -10.85
C PHE A 135 -3.13 0.27 -11.93
N GLY A 136 -4.32 -0.24 -11.65
CA GLY A 136 -5.44 -0.20 -12.56
C GLY A 136 -5.42 -1.28 -13.65
N PHE A 137 -4.37 -2.12 -13.74
CA PHE A 137 -4.27 -3.20 -14.71
C PHE A 137 -5.30 -4.31 -14.47
N GLY A 138 -5.83 -4.87 -15.54
CA GLY A 138 -6.69 -6.06 -15.50
C GLY A 138 -7.22 -6.34 -16.90
N LEU A 139 -7.13 -7.61 -17.32
CA LEU A 139 -7.59 -8.10 -18.61
C LEU A 139 -9.05 -8.51 -18.57
N SER A 140 -9.64 -8.66 -19.75
CA SER A 140 -11.00 -9.13 -19.98
C SER A 140 -11.00 -10.20 -21.07
N TYR A 141 -12.04 -11.02 -21.13
CA TYR A 141 -12.27 -11.95 -22.24
C TYR A 141 -12.88 -11.27 -23.48
N THR A 142 -13.17 -9.97 -23.38
CA THR A 142 -13.58 -9.13 -24.50
C THR A 142 -12.62 -7.95 -24.65
N THR A 143 -12.76 -7.15 -25.69
CA THR A 143 -11.96 -5.98 -25.98
C THR A 143 -12.80 -4.72 -25.94
N PHE A 144 -12.21 -3.60 -25.51
CA PHE A 144 -12.88 -2.32 -25.43
C PHE A 144 -12.14 -1.29 -26.26
N GLN A 145 -12.89 -0.52 -27.05
CA GLN A 145 -12.39 0.61 -27.82
C GLN A 145 -12.83 1.91 -27.14
N TYR A 146 -11.91 2.82 -27.03
CA TYR A 146 -12.13 4.16 -26.53
C TYR A 146 -12.18 5.12 -27.73
N SER A 147 -13.12 6.08 -27.74
CA SER A 147 -13.27 7.04 -28.85
C SER A 147 -13.97 8.31 -28.40
N ASN A 148 -13.91 9.35 -29.23
CA ASN A 148 -14.68 10.58 -29.11
C ASN A 148 -14.55 11.28 -27.76
N MET A 149 -13.31 11.40 -27.23
CA MET A 149 -13.08 12.20 -26.02
C MET A 149 -13.41 13.67 -26.28
N LYS A 150 -14.22 14.27 -25.42
CA LYS A 150 -14.58 15.69 -25.43
C LYS A 150 -14.34 16.29 -24.06
N VAL A 151 -13.87 17.54 -24.04
CA VAL A 151 -13.67 18.32 -22.81
C VAL A 151 -14.34 19.68 -22.99
N ARG A 152 -15.20 20.04 -22.05
CA ARG A 152 -15.92 21.31 -22.06
C ARG A 152 -16.14 21.83 -20.64
N TYR A 153 -16.33 23.16 -20.50
CA TYR A 153 -16.78 23.75 -19.25
C TYR A 153 -18.32 23.68 -19.18
N ASN A 154 -18.82 23.28 -18.00
CA ASN A 154 -20.26 23.34 -17.73
C ASN A 154 -20.66 24.69 -17.09
N ASN A 155 -21.97 24.87 -16.87
CA ASN A 155 -22.53 26.10 -16.31
C ASN A 155 -22.05 26.46 -14.88
N LYS A 156 -21.46 25.49 -14.17
CA LYS A 156 -20.84 25.66 -12.84
C LYS A 156 -19.33 25.88 -12.90
N ASN A 157 -18.80 26.14 -14.10
CA ASN A 157 -17.36 26.27 -14.35
C ASN A 157 -16.51 25.00 -14.00
N ASN A 158 -17.17 23.86 -13.82
CA ASN A 158 -16.47 22.56 -13.72
C ASN A 158 -16.12 22.06 -15.12
N ILE A 159 -15.09 21.21 -15.19
CA ILE A 159 -14.69 20.60 -16.46
C ILE A 159 -15.43 19.27 -16.61
N GLU A 160 -16.21 19.16 -17.67
CA GLU A 160 -16.88 17.95 -18.07
C GLU A 160 -16.03 17.22 -19.11
N VAL A 161 -15.70 15.96 -18.83
CA VAL A 161 -14.92 15.10 -19.72
C VAL A 161 -15.76 13.90 -20.09
N SER A 162 -16.13 13.78 -21.37
CA SER A 162 -16.87 12.62 -21.88
C SER A 162 -16.04 11.81 -22.83
N ILE A 163 -16.30 10.50 -22.87
CA ILE A 163 -15.65 9.54 -23.75
C ILE A 163 -16.61 8.40 -24.08
N THR A 164 -16.58 7.93 -25.31
CA THR A 164 -17.36 6.77 -25.76
C THR A 164 -16.55 5.50 -25.61
N ILE A 165 -17.11 4.49 -24.95
CA ILE A 165 -16.53 3.16 -24.80
C ILE A 165 -17.39 2.16 -25.55
N THR A 166 -16.77 1.39 -26.43
CA THR A 166 -17.43 0.35 -27.24
C THR A 166 -16.85 -1.03 -26.87
N ASN A 167 -17.69 -1.99 -26.56
CA ASN A 167 -17.29 -3.38 -26.51
C ASN A 167 -17.07 -3.89 -27.94
N SER A 168 -15.82 -3.95 -28.39
CA SER A 168 -15.46 -4.37 -29.75
C SER A 168 -15.40 -5.88 -29.92
N GLY A 169 -15.41 -6.65 -28.83
CA GLY A 169 -15.37 -8.12 -28.84
C GLY A 169 -16.76 -8.76 -28.97
N ASN A 170 -16.81 -10.05 -28.67
CA ASN A 170 -18.00 -10.91 -28.86
C ASN A 170 -18.60 -11.43 -27.54
N MET A 171 -18.10 -10.99 -26.39
CA MET A 171 -18.60 -11.37 -25.09
C MET A 171 -19.01 -10.14 -24.28
N GLU A 172 -20.10 -10.24 -23.53
CA GLU A 172 -20.46 -9.22 -22.53
C GLU A 172 -19.30 -8.98 -21.56
N GLY A 173 -19.01 -7.72 -21.25
CA GLY A 173 -17.94 -7.38 -20.34
C GLY A 173 -18.11 -6.05 -19.64
N LYS A 174 -17.35 -5.91 -18.56
CA LYS A 174 -17.31 -4.65 -17.80
C LYS A 174 -15.93 -4.02 -17.94
N GLU A 175 -15.89 -2.73 -18.29
CA GLU A 175 -14.66 -1.95 -18.33
C GLU A 175 -14.64 -0.92 -17.19
N VAL A 176 -13.45 -0.64 -16.67
CA VAL A 176 -13.21 0.45 -15.69
C VAL A 176 -12.41 1.54 -16.38
N ILE A 177 -13.10 2.62 -16.70
CA ILE A 177 -12.51 3.81 -17.29
C ILE A 177 -11.87 4.62 -16.17
N GLN A 178 -10.59 4.94 -16.30
CA GLN A 178 -9.80 5.63 -15.28
C GLN A 178 -9.36 6.99 -15.83
N LEU A 179 -9.62 8.05 -15.06
CA LEU A 179 -9.25 9.42 -15.39
C LEU A 179 -8.15 9.89 -14.45
N TYR A 180 -7.05 10.34 -15.04
CA TYR A 180 -5.88 10.84 -14.33
C TYR A 180 -5.62 12.30 -14.73
N ILE A 181 -5.07 13.07 -13.80
CA ILE A 181 -4.64 14.45 -14.02
C ILE A 181 -3.15 14.56 -13.74
N SER A 182 -2.43 15.22 -14.66
CA SER A 182 -1.02 15.56 -14.54
C SER A 182 -0.88 17.09 -14.54
N CYS A 183 -0.21 17.68 -13.55
CA CYS A 183 0.21 19.07 -13.62
C CYS A 183 1.53 19.15 -14.39
N LEU A 184 1.53 19.86 -15.51
CA LEU A 184 2.71 20.00 -16.37
C LEU A 184 3.55 21.19 -15.92
N ASN A 185 4.87 21.00 -15.81
CA ASN A 185 5.81 22.07 -15.42
C ASN A 185 5.53 22.70 -14.03
N SER A 186 5.04 21.90 -13.07
CA SER A 186 4.81 22.34 -11.70
C SER A 186 6.10 22.82 -11.02
N LYS A 187 6.00 23.89 -10.22
CA LYS A 187 7.07 24.35 -9.31
C LYS A 187 7.20 23.46 -8.09
N LEU A 188 6.08 22.86 -7.67
CA LEU A 188 6.06 21.88 -6.59
C LEU A 188 6.38 20.49 -7.17
N PHE A 189 7.08 19.64 -6.40
CA PHE A 189 7.20 18.24 -6.78
C PHE A 189 5.81 17.57 -6.74
N ARG A 190 5.47 16.88 -7.80
CA ARG A 190 4.18 16.19 -7.96
C ARG A 190 4.38 14.82 -8.57
N ALA A 191 3.45 13.92 -8.29
CA ALA A 191 3.36 12.67 -9.03
C ALA A 191 3.14 12.95 -10.52
N LYS A 192 3.69 12.09 -11.38
CA LYS A 192 3.50 12.20 -12.84
C LYS A 192 2.03 12.35 -13.22
N GLN A 193 1.15 11.64 -12.52
CA GLN A 193 -0.29 11.75 -12.66
C GLN A 193 -1.01 11.24 -11.41
N GLU A 194 -2.24 11.68 -11.21
CA GLU A 194 -3.09 11.28 -10.08
C GLU A 194 -4.47 10.86 -10.57
N LEU A 195 -4.96 9.71 -10.09
CA LEU A 195 -6.32 9.25 -10.34
C LEU A 195 -7.31 10.22 -9.69
N LYS A 196 -8.15 10.86 -10.49
CA LYS A 196 -9.18 11.81 -10.03
C LYS A 196 -10.60 11.29 -10.27
N GLY A 197 -10.75 10.22 -11.04
CA GLY A 197 -12.05 9.58 -11.25
C GLY A 197 -11.95 8.22 -11.89
N PHE A 198 -12.95 7.37 -11.62
CA PHE A 198 -13.12 6.13 -12.35
C PHE A 198 -14.61 5.76 -12.45
N LYS A 199 -14.99 5.09 -13.51
CA LYS A 199 -16.34 4.55 -13.69
C LYS A 199 -16.28 3.14 -14.26
N LYS A 200 -17.07 2.24 -13.69
CA LYS A 200 -17.24 0.87 -14.19
C LYS A 200 -18.57 0.76 -14.92
N ILE A 201 -18.51 0.35 -16.17
CA ILE A 201 -19.71 0.17 -17.01
C ILE A 201 -19.80 -1.25 -17.53
N ASN A 202 -21.02 -1.72 -17.76
CA ASN A 202 -21.30 -3.00 -18.41
C ASN A 202 -21.72 -2.75 -19.86
N LEU A 203 -21.17 -3.54 -20.80
CA LEU A 203 -21.44 -3.44 -22.23
C LEU A 203 -21.68 -4.82 -22.83
N MET A 204 -22.79 -4.94 -23.53
CA MET A 204 -23.06 -6.08 -24.40
C MET A 204 -22.08 -6.07 -25.60
N PRO A 205 -21.89 -7.20 -26.30
CA PRO A 205 -21.11 -7.20 -27.53
C PRO A 205 -21.59 -6.11 -28.50
N LYS A 206 -20.65 -5.33 -29.04
CA LYS A 206 -20.89 -4.20 -29.97
C LYS A 206 -21.65 -3.00 -29.39
N GLU A 207 -22.03 -3.05 -28.12
CA GLU A 207 -22.66 -1.92 -27.44
C GLU A 207 -21.64 -0.80 -27.19
N SER A 208 -22.08 0.45 -27.32
CA SER A 208 -21.34 1.67 -27.00
C SER A 208 -22.07 2.49 -25.95
N LYS A 209 -21.33 3.05 -25.01
CA LYS A 209 -21.84 4.00 -23.99
C LYS A 209 -20.93 5.20 -23.87
N GLU A 210 -21.53 6.38 -23.75
CA GLU A 210 -20.81 7.57 -23.34
C GLU A 210 -20.65 7.60 -21.82
N VAL A 211 -19.43 7.88 -21.36
CA VAL A 211 -19.07 8.02 -19.95
C VAL A 211 -18.60 9.43 -19.70
N THR A 212 -19.20 10.11 -18.73
CA THR A 212 -18.88 11.49 -18.39
C THR A 212 -18.31 11.59 -16.99
N PHE A 213 -17.22 12.33 -16.82
CA PHE A 213 -16.62 12.74 -15.55
C PHE A 213 -16.83 14.24 -15.35
N ILE A 214 -17.11 14.64 -14.12
CA ILE A 214 -17.16 16.06 -13.73
C ILE A 214 -15.93 16.31 -12.84
N LEU A 215 -15.07 17.19 -13.29
CA LEU A 215 -13.88 17.61 -12.56
C LEU A 215 -14.15 19.00 -11.97
N ASP A 216 -14.26 19.02 -10.67
CA ASP A 216 -14.32 20.26 -9.90
C ASP A 216 -12.91 20.82 -9.64
N GLU A 217 -12.83 21.88 -8.87
CA GLU A 217 -11.55 22.52 -8.55
C GLU A 217 -10.64 21.60 -7.72
N ASP A 218 -11.22 20.80 -6.83
CA ASP A 218 -10.47 19.87 -5.95
C ASP A 218 -9.64 18.86 -6.74
N CYS A 219 -10.05 18.53 -7.97
CA CYS A 219 -9.29 17.65 -8.85
C CYS A 219 -7.90 18.20 -9.22
N PHE A 220 -7.66 19.51 -9.11
CA PHE A 220 -6.44 20.21 -9.54
C PHE A 220 -5.60 20.72 -8.37
N THR A 221 -6.09 20.60 -7.14
CA THR A 221 -5.45 21.17 -5.95
C THR A 221 -4.22 20.41 -5.48
N TYR A 222 -3.38 21.10 -4.74
CA TYR A 222 -2.37 20.58 -3.84
C TYR A 222 -2.54 21.20 -2.45
N TYR A 223 -2.13 20.51 -1.40
CA TYR A 223 -2.14 21.10 -0.06
C TYR A 223 -0.92 22.00 0.12
N ASN A 224 -1.15 23.28 0.38
CA ASN A 224 -0.10 24.25 0.64
C ASN A 224 0.13 24.39 2.14
N ILE A 225 1.26 23.93 2.64
CA ILE A 225 1.63 23.99 4.08
C ILE A 225 1.86 25.42 4.59
N GLN A 226 2.09 26.38 3.69
CA GLN A 226 2.29 27.79 4.08
C GLN A 226 0.96 28.50 4.35
N THR A 227 -0.08 28.17 3.60
CA THR A 227 -1.43 28.73 3.77
C THR A 227 -2.34 27.83 4.58
N ASN A 228 -1.94 26.56 4.84
CA ASN A 228 -2.75 25.52 5.45
C ASN A 228 -4.09 25.28 4.71
N LYS A 229 -4.06 25.34 3.38
CA LYS A 229 -5.24 25.17 2.51
C LYS A 229 -4.89 24.38 1.26
N PHE A 230 -5.93 23.83 0.62
CA PHE A 230 -5.84 23.32 -0.74
C PHE A 230 -5.85 24.48 -1.72
N GLU A 231 -4.88 24.51 -2.62
CA GLU A 231 -4.65 25.59 -3.58
C GLU A 231 -4.43 25.01 -4.98
N VAL A 232 -4.81 25.75 -6.01
CA VAL A 232 -4.55 25.39 -7.41
C VAL A 232 -3.30 26.14 -7.87
N GLU A 233 -2.34 25.40 -8.43
CA GLU A 233 -1.20 25.99 -9.12
C GLU A 233 -1.63 26.44 -10.53
N GLU A 234 -1.32 27.68 -10.90
CA GLU A 234 -1.57 28.14 -12.26
C GLU A 234 -0.68 27.41 -13.26
N GLY A 235 -1.27 26.91 -14.34
CA GLY A 235 -0.50 26.23 -15.37
C GLY A 235 -1.31 25.28 -16.25
N GLN A 236 -0.57 24.44 -16.95
CA GLN A 236 -1.12 23.43 -17.83
C GLN A 236 -1.34 22.11 -17.12
N TYR A 237 -2.48 21.51 -17.39
CA TYR A 237 -2.85 20.20 -16.86
C TYR A 237 -3.25 19.26 -17.98
N ALA A 238 -2.65 18.08 -18.00
CA ALA A 238 -3.09 17.01 -18.90
C ALA A 238 -4.20 16.20 -18.21
N ILE A 239 -5.30 15.99 -18.91
CA ILE A 239 -6.39 15.08 -18.55
C ILE A 239 -6.19 13.80 -19.36
N ASN A 240 -5.93 12.71 -18.68
CA ASN A 240 -5.59 11.41 -19.27
C ASN A 240 -6.70 10.42 -18.98
N ILE A 241 -7.22 9.73 -20.01
CA ILE A 241 -8.16 8.63 -19.84
C ILE A 241 -7.52 7.33 -20.32
N GLY A 242 -7.62 6.29 -19.50
CA GLY A 242 -7.05 4.99 -19.81
C GLY A 242 -7.74 3.82 -19.12
N SER A 243 -7.25 2.63 -19.41
CA SER A 243 -7.67 1.37 -18.78
C SER A 243 -6.78 0.98 -17.59
N SER A 244 -5.65 1.67 -17.42
CA SER A 244 -4.74 1.62 -16.27
C SER A 244 -3.86 2.87 -16.25
N CYS A 245 -3.08 3.08 -15.19
CA CYS A 245 -2.16 4.22 -15.10
C CYS A 245 -1.05 4.21 -16.18
N ARG A 246 -0.78 3.07 -16.82
CA ARG A 246 0.20 2.94 -17.91
C ARG A 246 -0.40 2.60 -19.28
N ASP A 247 -1.71 2.47 -19.35
CA ASP A 247 -2.42 2.27 -20.61
C ASP A 247 -3.40 3.43 -20.85
N ILE A 248 -2.81 4.59 -21.14
CA ILE A 248 -3.54 5.82 -21.46
C ILE A 248 -3.98 5.76 -22.93
N LYS A 249 -5.28 5.90 -23.15
CA LYS A 249 -5.91 5.86 -24.49
C LYS A 249 -6.07 7.25 -25.08
N TYR A 250 -6.38 8.23 -24.25
CA TYR A 250 -6.59 9.62 -24.67
C TYR A 250 -5.97 10.58 -23.68
N SER A 251 -5.44 11.67 -24.19
CA SER A 251 -4.89 12.77 -23.41
C SER A 251 -5.23 14.10 -24.06
N THR A 252 -5.57 15.09 -23.24
CA THR A 252 -5.74 16.49 -23.70
C THR A 252 -5.18 17.43 -22.66
N VAL A 253 -4.77 18.62 -23.07
CA VAL A 253 -4.20 19.62 -22.18
C VAL A 253 -5.17 20.80 -22.05
N ILE A 254 -5.33 21.29 -20.81
CA ILE A 254 -6.10 22.47 -20.48
C ILE A 254 -5.23 23.45 -19.69
N ASN A 255 -5.62 24.72 -19.69
CA ASN A 255 -5.04 25.75 -18.83
C ASN A 255 -5.94 25.97 -17.61
N LYS A 256 -5.35 26.02 -16.42
CA LYS A 256 -6.05 26.36 -15.18
C LYS A 256 -5.48 27.63 -14.60
N LYS A 257 -6.36 28.52 -14.13
CA LYS A 257 -6.00 29.67 -13.30
C LYS A 257 -5.67 29.17 -11.90
N GLY A 258 -4.67 29.76 -11.27
CA GLY A 258 -4.26 29.44 -9.90
C GLY A 258 -5.10 30.17 -8.86
N SER A 259 -4.93 29.80 -7.60
CA SER A 259 -5.53 30.44 -6.43
C SER A 259 -4.91 31.79 -6.06
N ASN A 260 -4.09 32.40 -6.92
CA ASN A 260 -3.32 33.63 -6.69
C ASN A 260 -2.39 33.58 -5.46
N VAL A 261 -1.94 32.39 -5.10
CA VAL A 261 -1.00 32.13 -4.01
C VAL A 261 0.32 31.64 -4.59
N LYS A 262 1.43 32.05 -3.99
CA LYS A 262 2.75 31.58 -4.41
C LYS A 262 2.88 30.07 -4.18
N THR A 263 3.10 29.33 -5.23
CA THR A 263 3.41 27.88 -5.14
C THR A 263 4.77 27.68 -4.48
N PRO A 264 4.87 26.84 -3.45
CA PRO A 264 6.17 26.49 -2.85
C PRO A 264 7.11 25.83 -3.87
N ASP A 265 8.39 26.18 -3.79
CA ASP A 265 9.43 25.58 -4.59
C ASP A 265 10.55 25.05 -3.66
N TYR A 266 10.73 23.76 -3.67
CA TYR A 266 11.75 23.07 -2.86
C TYR A 266 12.92 22.57 -3.70
N LYS A 267 12.95 22.85 -5.02
CA LYS A 267 13.91 22.26 -5.95
C LYS A 267 15.36 22.53 -5.56
N GLY A 268 15.66 23.73 -5.08
CA GLY A 268 17.00 24.10 -4.64
C GLY A 268 17.45 23.45 -3.34
N LYS A 269 16.49 23.08 -2.46
CA LYS A 269 16.79 22.53 -1.12
C LYS A 269 16.60 21.01 -1.04
N SER A 270 15.72 20.46 -1.89
CA SER A 270 15.36 19.03 -1.87
C SER A 270 15.17 18.50 -3.30
N PRO A 271 16.23 18.54 -4.14
CA PRO A 271 16.16 18.20 -5.56
C PRO A 271 15.76 16.75 -5.81
N VAL A 272 16.00 15.84 -4.88
CA VAL A 272 15.69 14.42 -5.01
C VAL A 272 14.20 14.16 -5.33
N TYR A 273 13.30 14.99 -4.84
CA TYR A 273 11.85 14.86 -5.10
C TYR A 273 11.43 15.30 -6.51
N TYR A 274 12.30 16.01 -7.24
CA TYR A 274 12.05 16.48 -8.60
C TYR A 274 12.73 15.65 -9.68
N GLU A 275 13.64 14.75 -9.28
CA GLU A 275 14.50 14.01 -10.20
C GLU A 275 14.25 12.50 -10.22
N LEU A 276 13.08 12.05 -9.79
CA LEU A 276 12.70 10.62 -9.71
C LEU A 276 12.92 9.85 -11.01
N TYR A 277 12.80 10.50 -12.15
CA TYR A 277 13.07 9.88 -13.45
C TYR A 277 14.56 9.65 -13.71
N LYS A 278 15.46 10.30 -12.97
CA LYS A 278 16.93 10.14 -13.08
C LYS A 278 17.48 9.19 -12.05
N LYS A 279 16.96 9.26 -10.81
CA LYS A 279 17.46 8.55 -9.64
C LYS A 279 16.31 7.90 -8.87
N GLU A 280 16.63 6.86 -8.13
CA GLU A 280 15.70 6.33 -7.13
C GLU A 280 15.49 7.35 -6.00
N LEU A 281 14.26 7.39 -5.47
CA LEU A 281 13.92 8.26 -4.35
C LEU A 281 14.65 7.81 -3.07
N ASN A 282 15.64 8.58 -2.68
CA ASN A 282 16.42 8.35 -1.46
C ASN A 282 16.77 9.70 -0.79
N PRO A 283 15.78 10.37 -0.17
CA PRO A 283 15.99 11.67 0.44
C PRO A 283 16.94 11.58 1.63
N SER A 284 17.91 12.47 1.68
CA SER A 284 18.69 12.70 2.89
C SER A 284 17.80 13.23 4.02
N LYS A 285 18.29 13.15 5.27
CA LYS A 285 17.59 13.74 6.42
C LYS A 285 17.27 15.21 6.17
N LEU A 286 18.24 15.99 5.73
CA LEU A 286 18.09 17.43 5.48
C LEU A 286 17.06 17.73 4.36
N GLU A 287 17.07 16.97 3.26
CA GLU A 287 16.09 17.15 2.19
C GLU A 287 14.67 16.88 2.68
N PHE A 288 14.49 15.89 3.55
CA PHE A 288 13.19 15.59 4.12
C PHE A 288 12.77 16.66 5.15
N GLU A 289 13.65 17.11 6.02
CA GLU A 289 13.40 18.22 6.97
C GLU A 289 12.97 19.51 6.25
N ASN A 290 13.57 19.80 5.10
CA ASN A 290 13.18 20.97 4.28
C ASN A 290 11.73 20.92 3.79
N ILE A 291 11.21 19.74 3.41
CA ILE A 291 9.80 19.61 3.00
C ILE A 291 8.86 19.40 4.18
N TYR A 292 9.36 18.83 5.29
CA TYR A 292 8.60 18.64 6.52
C TYR A 292 8.42 19.97 7.28
N GLY A 293 9.34 20.92 7.08
CA GLY A 293 9.29 22.25 7.67
C GLY A 293 9.80 22.36 9.11
N LYS A 294 10.39 21.29 9.66
CA LYS A 294 10.99 21.25 11.00
C LYS A 294 12.02 20.13 11.09
N GLU A 295 12.89 20.21 12.10
CA GLU A 295 13.86 19.15 12.39
C GLU A 295 13.18 17.84 12.78
N LEU A 296 13.78 16.74 12.36
CA LEU A 296 13.34 15.42 12.76
C LEU A 296 13.71 15.14 14.22
N PRO A 297 12.86 14.41 14.95
CA PRO A 297 13.21 13.95 16.29
C PRO A 297 14.53 13.17 16.28
N ILE A 298 15.28 13.28 17.37
CA ILE A 298 16.49 12.47 17.55
C ILE A 298 16.06 11.02 17.75
N ALA A 299 16.63 10.12 16.96
CA ALA A 299 16.38 8.69 17.08
C ALA A 299 16.72 8.19 18.49
N THR A 300 15.79 7.54 19.15
CA THR A 300 16.02 6.87 20.43
C THR A 300 16.62 5.50 20.16
N ASN A 301 17.89 5.33 20.51
CA ASN A 301 18.54 4.03 20.39
C ASN A 301 18.13 3.10 21.55
N PRO A 302 17.51 1.96 21.26
CA PRO A 302 17.28 0.92 22.27
C PRO A 302 18.62 0.48 22.88
N PRO A 303 18.64 -0.03 24.12
CA PRO A 303 17.47 -0.37 24.94
C PRO A 303 17.05 0.68 25.94
N TYR A 304 17.80 1.76 26.15
CA TYR A 304 17.57 2.62 27.30
C TYR A 304 17.27 4.08 26.92
N PRO A 305 16.29 4.70 27.61
CA PRO A 305 15.36 4.13 28.58
C PRO A 305 14.25 3.30 27.90
N PHE A 306 13.80 2.22 28.54
CA PHE A 306 12.61 1.52 28.12
C PHE A 306 11.39 2.42 28.30
N THR A 307 10.46 2.34 27.35
CA THR A 307 9.20 3.10 27.32
C THR A 307 8.01 2.19 27.11
N MET A 308 6.80 2.75 27.09
CA MET A 308 5.60 2.03 26.67
C MET A 308 5.65 1.59 25.20
N ASN A 309 6.53 2.18 24.40
CA ASN A 309 6.77 1.81 22.99
C ASN A 309 7.82 0.70 22.83
N SER A 310 8.55 0.37 23.90
CA SER A 310 9.49 -0.75 23.87
C SER A 310 8.76 -2.08 23.68
N THR A 311 9.40 -3.00 22.99
CA THR A 311 8.85 -4.33 22.66
C THR A 311 9.45 -5.42 23.56
N ILE A 312 8.89 -6.62 23.50
CA ILE A 312 9.47 -7.78 24.20
C ILE A 312 10.87 -8.09 23.63
N ASN A 313 11.09 -7.92 22.33
CA ASN A 313 12.41 -8.11 21.74
C ASN A 313 13.47 -7.16 22.31
N ASP A 314 13.09 -5.97 22.73
CA ASP A 314 14.01 -5.01 23.32
C ASP A 314 14.50 -5.44 24.69
N ILE A 315 13.72 -6.22 25.42
CA ILE A 315 14.10 -6.73 26.74
C ILE A 315 15.35 -7.64 26.65
N LYS A 316 15.65 -8.23 25.50
CA LYS A 316 16.85 -9.07 25.30
C LYS A 316 18.12 -8.41 25.82
N ASN A 317 18.16 -7.09 25.73
CA ASN A 317 19.31 -6.28 26.14
C ASN A 317 19.26 -5.82 27.61
N ALA A 318 18.16 -6.14 28.34
CA ALA A 318 18.06 -5.89 29.77
C ALA A 318 18.69 -7.01 30.59
N TYR A 319 19.17 -6.68 31.80
CA TYR A 319 19.64 -7.69 32.74
C TYR A 319 18.51 -8.68 33.06
N GLY A 320 18.78 -9.98 32.87
CA GLY A 320 17.75 -11.02 33.05
C GLY A 320 16.66 -11.05 31.95
N GLY A 321 16.78 -10.24 30.91
CA GLY A 321 15.75 -10.09 29.86
C GLY A 321 15.37 -11.38 29.15
N ASN A 322 16.36 -12.21 28.84
CA ASN A 322 16.11 -13.52 28.18
C ASN A 322 15.28 -14.48 29.07
N LEU A 323 15.42 -14.42 30.38
CA LEU A 323 14.60 -15.20 31.32
C LEU A 323 13.15 -14.74 31.30
N ILE A 324 12.95 -13.41 31.29
CA ILE A 324 11.62 -12.79 31.21
C ILE A 324 10.95 -13.17 29.89
N ILE A 325 11.64 -13.06 28.75
CA ILE A 325 11.12 -13.46 27.44
C ILE A 325 10.75 -14.95 27.42
N SER A 326 11.62 -15.80 27.96
CA SER A 326 11.34 -17.23 28.05
C SER A 326 10.09 -17.54 28.87
N ALA A 327 9.90 -16.86 30.01
CA ALA A 327 8.72 -17.01 30.84
C ALA A 327 7.44 -16.54 30.15
N ILE A 328 7.48 -15.39 29.44
CA ILE A 328 6.36 -14.85 28.68
C ILE A 328 5.97 -15.83 27.56
N ASN A 329 6.94 -16.28 26.77
CA ASN A 329 6.72 -17.20 25.66
C ASN A 329 6.15 -18.55 26.17
N LYS A 330 6.70 -19.10 27.25
CA LYS A 330 6.21 -20.35 27.84
C LYS A 330 4.73 -20.23 28.28
N LYS A 331 4.34 -19.07 28.80
CA LYS A 331 2.95 -18.82 29.23
C LYS A 331 2.02 -18.62 28.03
N ALA A 332 2.48 -17.89 27.00
CA ALA A 332 1.73 -17.68 25.77
C ALA A 332 1.52 -19.00 25.02
N TYR A 333 2.54 -19.85 24.90
CA TYR A 333 2.42 -21.15 24.22
C TYR A 333 1.51 -22.15 24.92
N LYS A 334 1.35 -22.09 26.23
CA LYS A 334 0.37 -22.92 26.95
C LYS A 334 -1.08 -22.64 26.54
N VAL A 335 -1.37 -21.42 26.11
CA VAL A 335 -2.73 -21.02 25.70
C VAL A 335 -3.06 -21.48 24.27
N ILE A 336 -2.04 -21.79 23.46
CA ILE A 336 -2.17 -22.10 22.01
C ILE A 336 -2.63 -23.54 21.75
N ASN A 337 -2.52 -24.41 22.75
CA ASN A 337 -3.04 -25.79 22.72
C ASN A 337 -2.63 -26.62 21.49
N GLY A 338 -1.37 -26.43 21.02
CA GLY A 338 -0.79 -27.21 19.91
C GLY A 338 -1.15 -26.74 18.50
N ASP A 339 -1.88 -25.68 18.33
CA ASP A 339 -2.11 -25.06 17.02
C ASP A 339 -0.82 -24.37 16.53
N LYS A 340 -0.13 -25.03 15.61
CA LYS A 340 1.14 -24.58 15.05
C LYS A 340 1.06 -23.24 14.34
N LEU A 341 -0.10 -22.93 13.75
CA LEU A 341 -0.38 -21.67 13.08
C LEU A 341 -0.53 -20.53 14.09
N MET A 342 -1.28 -20.77 15.15
CA MET A 342 -1.46 -19.82 16.24
C MET A 342 -0.12 -19.58 16.96
N GLU A 343 0.72 -20.62 17.11
CA GLU A 343 2.05 -20.50 17.69
C GLU A 343 2.95 -19.53 16.89
N ILE A 344 3.00 -19.68 15.56
CA ILE A 344 3.77 -18.77 14.69
C ILE A 344 3.23 -17.34 14.81
N THR A 345 1.92 -17.16 14.71
CA THR A 345 1.28 -15.86 14.80
C THR A 345 1.56 -15.17 16.15
N VAL A 346 1.41 -15.89 17.26
CA VAL A 346 1.67 -15.34 18.58
C VAL A 346 3.15 -15.01 18.79
N ARG A 347 4.06 -15.87 18.30
CA ARG A 347 5.49 -15.62 18.41
C ARG A 347 5.93 -14.37 17.65
N GLU A 348 5.50 -14.23 16.40
CA GLU A 348 5.88 -13.08 15.55
C GLU A 348 5.20 -11.79 16.05
N SER A 349 3.91 -11.84 16.41
CA SER A 349 3.19 -10.66 16.90
C SER A 349 3.57 -10.25 18.32
N LEU A 350 3.77 -11.22 19.24
CA LEU A 350 4.02 -10.91 20.65
C LEU A 350 5.36 -10.22 20.87
N ASN A 351 6.39 -10.66 20.15
CA ASN A 351 7.75 -10.18 20.38
C ASN A 351 7.99 -8.76 19.85
N ASP A 352 7.28 -8.35 18.80
CA ASP A 352 7.47 -7.06 18.13
C ASP A 352 6.42 -6.02 18.53
N GLN A 353 5.41 -6.42 19.33
CA GLN A 353 4.42 -5.47 19.79
C GLN A 353 4.91 -4.64 20.98
N PRO A 354 4.61 -3.31 20.98
CA PRO A 354 4.97 -2.43 22.07
C PRO A 354 4.17 -2.74 23.34
N PHE A 355 4.77 -2.52 24.51
CA PHE A 355 4.14 -2.81 25.80
C PHE A 355 2.78 -2.15 25.99
N ARG A 356 2.52 -0.98 25.39
CA ARG A 356 1.21 -0.33 25.43
C ARG A 356 0.07 -1.23 24.93
N LEU A 357 0.33 -2.13 23.99
CA LEU A 357 -0.68 -3.04 23.45
C LEU A 357 -1.00 -4.21 24.37
N MET A 358 -0.16 -4.50 25.37
CA MET A 358 -0.45 -5.55 26.36
C MET A 358 -1.75 -5.27 27.14
N VAL A 359 -2.08 -4.00 27.35
CA VAL A 359 -3.33 -3.59 28.01
C VAL A 359 -4.54 -4.01 27.17
N MET A 360 -4.48 -3.81 25.87
CA MET A 360 -5.56 -4.17 24.92
C MET A 360 -5.62 -5.69 24.72
N ALA A 361 -4.48 -6.33 24.48
CA ALA A 361 -4.37 -7.77 24.25
C ALA A 361 -4.90 -8.61 25.41
N THR A 362 -4.77 -8.12 26.66
CA THR A 362 -5.28 -8.79 27.86
C THR A 362 -6.70 -8.36 28.23
N ARG A 363 -7.39 -7.61 27.37
CA ARG A 363 -8.74 -7.06 27.61
C ARG A 363 -8.85 -6.33 28.96
N GLY A 364 -7.78 -5.65 29.37
CA GLY A 364 -7.71 -4.89 30.61
C GLY A 364 -7.38 -5.72 31.86
N ALA A 365 -7.09 -7.01 31.73
CA ALA A 365 -6.60 -7.82 32.88
C ALA A 365 -5.26 -7.28 33.41
N ILE A 366 -4.41 -6.77 32.51
CA ILE A 366 -3.20 -6.02 32.85
C ILE A 366 -3.52 -4.53 32.71
N SER A 367 -3.43 -3.77 33.79
CA SER A 367 -3.71 -2.34 33.78
C SER A 367 -2.54 -1.56 33.13
N ARG A 368 -2.81 -0.37 32.55
CA ARG A 368 -1.76 0.53 32.06
C ARG A 368 -0.73 0.86 33.15
N LYS A 369 -1.18 1.01 34.40
CA LYS A 369 -0.28 1.28 35.54
C LYS A 369 0.62 0.09 35.85
N SER A 370 0.13 -1.15 35.73
CA SER A 370 0.96 -2.35 35.89
C SER A 370 2.04 -2.43 34.79
N VAL A 371 1.69 -2.08 33.54
CA VAL A 371 2.67 -2.06 32.44
C VAL A 371 3.71 -0.96 32.67
N LEU A 372 3.32 0.23 33.12
CA LEU A 372 4.26 1.28 33.52
C LEU A 372 5.18 0.83 34.67
N GLY A 373 4.65 0.10 35.66
CA GLY A 373 5.47 -0.49 36.71
C GLY A 373 6.48 -1.50 36.19
N PHE A 374 6.11 -2.29 35.17
CA PHE A 374 7.04 -3.18 34.49
C PHE A 374 8.15 -2.42 33.73
N VAL A 375 7.80 -1.32 33.07
CA VAL A 375 8.77 -0.42 32.43
C VAL A 375 9.73 0.20 33.45
N ASP A 376 9.21 0.65 34.61
CA ASP A 376 10.04 1.14 35.71
C ASP A 376 11.05 0.10 36.19
N LEU A 377 10.63 -1.19 36.32
CA LEU A 377 11.55 -2.29 36.71
C LEU A 377 12.67 -2.46 35.67
N LEU A 378 12.34 -2.44 34.37
CA LEU A 378 13.33 -2.55 33.30
C LEU A 378 14.33 -1.39 33.31
N ASN A 379 13.89 -0.21 33.72
CA ASN A 379 14.72 0.99 33.89
C ASN A 379 15.44 1.05 35.25
N LYS A 380 15.46 -0.06 36.00
CA LYS A 380 16.15 -0.17 37.31
C LYS A 380 15.48 0.61 38.46
N HIS A 381 14.26 1.10 38.28
CA HIS A 381 13.45 1.70 39.33
C HIS A 381 12.69 0.63 40.11
N TYR A 382 13.41 -0.28 40.76
CA TYR A 382 12.86 -1.55 41.30
C TYR A 382 11.73 -1.37 42.29
N VAL A 383 11.93 -0.52 43.33
CA VAL A 383 10.93 -0.30 44.37
C VAL A 383 9.66 0.34 43.82
N LYS A 384 9.82 1.39 43.01
CA LYS A 384 8.68 2.08 42.37
C LYS A 384 7.90 1.15 41.48
N GLY A 385 8.59 0.41 40.60
CA GLY A 385 7.99 -0.52 39.64
C GLY A 385 7.21 -1.64 40.33
N LEU A 386 7.82 -2.27 41.37
CA LEU A 386 7.18 -3.35 42.14
C LEU A 386 5.91 -2.86 42.83
N LEU A 387 5.97 -1.73 43.56
CA LEU A 387 4.82 -1.15 44.22
C LEU A 387 3.68 -0.83 43.24
N GLN A 388 4.03 -0.31 42.07
CA GLN A 388 3.07 0.05 41.04
C GLN A 388 2.36 -1.20 40.45
N ILE A 389 3.10 -2.28 40.22
CA ILE A 389 2.50 -3.56 39.80
C ILE A 389 1.58 -4.12 40.88
N LEU A 390 2.06 -4.27 42.12
CA LEU A 390 1.30 -4.87 43.21
C LEU A 390 -0.01 -4.11 43.50
N ARG A 391 0.01 -2.78 43.48
CA ARG A 391 -1.17 -1.94 43.75
C ARG A 391 -2.21 -1.98 42.62
N ASN A 392 -1.81 -2.32 41.40
CA ASN A 392 -2.64 -2.20 40.18
C ASN A 392 -2.93 -3.54 39.49
N THR A 393 -2.38 -4.65 39.98
CA THR A 393 -2.77 -5.98 39.53
C THR A 393 -4.08 -6.36 40.23
N LYS A 394 -5.15 -6.45 39.44
CA LYS A 394 -6.40 -7.03 39.98
C LYS A 394 -6.10 -8.48 40.35
N ARG A 395 -6.44 -8.89 41.56
CA ARG A 395 -6.47 -10.32 41.90
C ARG A 395 -7.50 -10.97 40.96
N LEU A 396 -7.01 -11.81 40.04
CA LEU A 396 -7.83 -12.69 39.21
C LEU A 396 -8.41 -13.79 40.09
#